data_657196da588a0dda8abe6171eef58cd1
#
_entry.id   657196da588a0dda8abe6171eef58cd1
#
_cell.length_a   1.000
_cell.length_b   1.000
_cell.length_c   1.000
_cell.angle_alpha   90.00
_cell.angle_beta   90.00
_cell.angle_gamma   90.00
#
_symmetry.space_group_name_H-M   'P 1'
#
loop_
_entity.id
_entity.type
_entity.pdbx_description
1 polymer ?
#
loop_
_entity_poly.entity_id
_entity_poly.type
_entity_poly.pdbx_seq_one_letter_code
_entity_poly.pdbx_strand_id
1 'polypeptide(L)'
;MNYSELLKKLTNLDKDYLVRVIGKTKFNRKIIAVERIVDESFSTAIFLSSIHARENITTDLLLEMVENKLFDKIDKFNLSFIVMANPDGVELQSGGLDRFPKRWQKKLVSMNGGSKDFSMWKANAKGVDLNNNFDARWGTNKHSLVPSSQGFVGTKVFSEKESKAISKYTKKMNPFITISYHTKGEEIYFNFFQDEKRLVRDELIAKRFASSTGYIIRNVEKSSSGGYKDWCVQKLKIPALTLELGSDELSHPISNENLSSIFEKNKSIAFDLEYAYNVFEKSR
;
A
#
# COMPACT_ATOMS: atom_id res chain seq x y z
N MET A 1 -13.82 -2.67 3.51
CA MET A 1 -13.93 -1.82 4.75
C MET A 1 -13.88 -0.35 4.39
N ASN A 2 -14.76 0.49 5.00
CA ASN A 2 -14.67 1.95 4.89
C ASN A 2 -13.86 2.57 6.06
N TYR A 3 -13.63 3.90 6.03
CA TYR A 3 -12.81 4.57 7.04
C TYR A 3 -13.41 4.52 8.46
N SER A 4 -14.73 4.61 8.61
CA SER A 4 -15.39 4.55 9.92
C SER A 4 -15.31 3.15 10.54
N GLU A 5 -15.41 2.11 9.72
CA GLU A 5 -15.20 0.71 10.14
C GLU A 5 -13.76 0.47 10.56
N LEU A 6 -12.78 0.99 9.81
CA LEU A 6 -11.38 0.97 10.20
C LEU A 6 -11.18 1.55 11.60
N LEU A 7 -11.69 2.76 11.86
CA LEU A 7 -11.52 3.40 13.18
C LEU A 7 -12.10 2.57 14.32
N LYS A 8 -13.23 1.89 14.11
CA LYS A 8 -13.81 0.98 15.10
C LYS A 8 -12.92 -0.24 15.36
N LYS A 9 -12.38 -0.87 14.31
CA LYS A 9 -11.46 -2.01 14.48
C LYS A 9 -10.20 -1.59 15.24
N LEU A 10 -9.65 -0.43 14.96
CA LEU A 10 -8.44 0.05 15.62
C LEU A 10 -8.63 0.32 17.13
N THR A 11 -9.85 0.51 17.63
CA THR A 11 -10.10 0.63 19.09
C THR A 11 -10.00 -0.70 19.84
N ASN A 12 -10.05 -1.82 19.12
CA ASN A 12 -10.08 -3.17 19.69
C ASN A 12 -8.78 -3.97 19.41
N LEU A 13 -7.74 -3.32 18.91
CA LEU A 13 -6.45 -3.97 18.68
C LEU A 13 -5.82 -4.44 20.00
N ASP A 14 -5.07 -5.54 19.91
CA ASP A 14 -4.27 -6.02 21.02
C ASP A 14 -3.30 -4.91 21.51
N LYS A 15 -3.06 -4.88 22.83
CA LYS A 15 -2.18 -3.90 23.51
C LYS A 15 -0.75 -3.87 22.97
N ASP A 16 -0.31 -4.95 22.33
CA ASP A 16 1.03 -5.03 21.75
C ASP A 16 1.17 -4.22 20.44
N TYR A 17 0.05 -3.66 19.95
CA TYR A 17 0.00 -2.82 18.77
C TYR A 17 -0.30 -1.35 19.14
N LEU A 18 0.56 -0.46 18.68
CA LEU A 18 0.43 0.99 18.88
C LEU A 18 -0.21 1.66 17.66
N VAL A 19 -1.24 2.45 17.88
CA VAL A 19 -1.91 3.22 16.81
C VAL A 19 -1.29 4.61 16.70
N ARG A 20 -0.62 4.89 15.59
CA ARG A 20 0.07 6.17 15.33
C ARG A 20 -0.55 6.92 14.16
N VAL A 21 -0.85 8.19 14.35
CA VAL A 21 -1.25 9.09 13.25
C VAL A 21 0.00 9.62 12.56
N ILE A 22 0.21 9.24 11.30
CA ILE A 22 1.39 9.63 10.50
C ILE A 22 1.11 10.84 9.60
N GLY A 23 -0.16 11.19 9.40
CA GLY A 23 -0.57 12.33 8.61
C GLY A 23 -2.09 12.53 8.58
N LYS A 24 -2.51 13.52 7.80
CA LYS A 24 -3.93 13.81 7.53
C LYS A 24 -4.12 14.15 6.07
N THR A 25 -5.24 13.68 5.51
CA THR A 25 -5.66 13.97 4.14
C THR A 25 -6.15 15.41 3.94
N LYS A 26 -6.59 15.71 2.72
CA LYS A 26 -7.25 16.98 2.38
C LYS A 26 -8.48 17.23 3.26
N PHE A 27 -9.27 16.19 3.56
CA PHE A 27 -10.52 16.28 4.34
C PHE A 27 -10.34 15.87 5.80
N ASN A 28 -9.12 16.00 6.33
CA ASN A 28 -8.75 15.78 7.74
C ASN A 28 -8.91 14.33 8.23
N ARG A 29 -9.12 13.34 7.35
CA ARG A 29 -9.03 11.94 7.76
C ARG A 29 -7.60 11.61 8.12
N LYS A 30 -7.43 10.90 9.23
CA LYS A 30 -6.11 10.47 9.71
C LYS A 30 -5.55 9.38 8.81
N ILE A 31 -4.27 9.47 8.46
CA ILE A 31 -3.50 8.37 7.88
C ILE A 31 -2.83 7.69 9.06
N ILE A 32 -3.06 6.39 9.21
CA ILE A 32 -2.73 5.66 10.44
C ILE A 32 -1.75 4.54 10.11
N ALA A 33 -0.71 4.45 10.93
CA ALA A 33 0.14 3.28 11.06
C ALA A 33 -0.20 2.53 12.36
N VAL A 34 -0.30 1.22 12.27
CA VAL A 34 -0.35 0.30 13.39
C VAL A 34 1.05 -0.28 13.55
N GLU A 35 1.66 -0.13 14.70
CA GLU A 35 3.07 -0.50 14.93
C GLU A 35 3.14 -1.60 16.00
N ARG A 36 3.96 -2.63 15.74
CA ARG A 36 4.43 -3.56 16.76
C ARG A 36 5.93 -3.33 16.94
N ILE A 37 6.29 -2.75 18.06
CA ILE A 37 7.67 -2.41 18.41
C ILE A 37 8.21 -3.49 19.35
N VAL A 38 9.19 -4.24 18.86
CA VAL A 38 9.93 -5.26 19.64
C VAL A 38 11.06 -4.58 20.41
N ASP A 39 11.86 -3.75 19.71
CA ASP A 39 12.93 -2.95 20.27
C ASP A 39 13.14 -1.70 19.41
N GLU A 40 13.33 -0.53 20.03
CA GLU A 40 13.49 0.74 19.30
C GLU A 40 14.75 0.79 18.41
N SER A 41 15.75 -0.03 18.71
CA SER A 41 17.00 -0.14 17.94
C SER A 41 16.86 -1.03 16.69
N PHE A 42 15.79 -1.82 16.58
CA PHE A 42 15.59 -2.76 15.49
C PHE A 42 15.09 -2.06 14.23
N SER A 43 15.49 -2.59 13.07
CA SER A 43 14.94 -2.18 11.78
C SER A 43 13.47 -2.61 11.65
N THR A 44 12.75 -2.00 10.72
CA THR A 44 11.31 -2.17 10.58
C THR A 44 10.94 -2.80 9.23
N ALA A 45 9.95 -3.70 9.19
CA ALA A 45 9.23 -4.03 7.97
C ALA A 45 7.98 -3.16 7.88
N ILE A 46 7.76 -2.49 6.74
CA ILE A 46 6.58 -1.65 6.51
C ILE A 46 5.64 -2.31 5.53
N PHE A 47 4.38 -2.43 5.91
CA PHE A 47 3.27 -2.78 5.03
C PHE A 47 2.47 -1.54 4.65
N LEU A 48 1.96 -1.51 3.42
CA LEU A 48 1.11 -0.45 2.92
C LEU A 48 -0.10 -1.04 2.21
N SER A 49 -1.29 -0.58 2.56
CA SER A 49 -2.54 -1.01 1.93
C SER A 49 -3.42 0.17 1.52
N SER A 50 -4.39 -0.09 0.66
CA SER A 50 -5.39 0.86 0.15
C SER A 50 -4.80 2.19 -0.31
N ILE A 51 -3.68 2.14 -1.04
CA ILE A 51 -3.18 3.33 -1.74
C ILE A 51 -4.11 3.68 -2.90
N HIS A 52 -4.70 2.67 -3.54
CA HIS A 52 -5.82 2.82 -4.46
C HIS A 52 -7.14 2.59 -3.72
N ALA A 53 -8.09 3.50 -3.91
CA ALA A 53 -9.33 3.51 -3.14
C ALA A 53 -10.19 2.25 -3.32
N ARG A 54 -10.29 1.72 -4.54
CA ARG A 54 -11.09 0.53 -4.88
C ARG A 54 -10.48 -0.80 -4.40
N GLU A 55 -9.26 -0.75 -3.86
CA GLU A 55 -8.50 -1.91 -3.41
C GLU A 55 -8.55 -2.06 -1.88
N ASN A 56 -9.66 -1.66 -1.25
CA ASN A 56 -9.82 -1.58 0.20
C ASN A 56 -9.80 -2.95 0.91
N ILE A 57 -9.99 -4.06 0.20
CA ILE A 57 -9.78 -5.42 0.72
C ILE A 57 -8.35 -5.63 1.22
N THR A 58 -7.37 -4.87 0.70
CA THR A 58 -5.98 -4.92 1.18
C THR A 58 -5.84 -4.43 2.62
N THR A 59 -6.70 -3.50 3.07
CA THR A 59 -6.81 -3.10 4.48
C THR A 59 -7.42 -4.23 5.31
N ASP A 60 -8.46 -4.88 4.80
CA ASP A 60 -9.10 -6.00 5.48
C ASP A 60 -8.10 -7.14 5.70
N LEU A 61 -7.28 -7.47 4.69
CA LEU A 61 -6.23 -8.48 4.80
C LEU A 61 -5.20 -8.14 5.88
N LEU A 62 -4.68 -6.89 5.90
CA LEU A 62 -3.68 -6.52 6.92
C LEU A 62 -4.22 -6.61 8.33
N LEU A 63 -5.47 -6.18 8.56
CA LEU A 63 -6.09 -6.28 9.88
C LEU A 63 -6.38 -7.73 10.24
N GLU A 64 -6.83 -8.55 9.31
CA GLU A 64 -7.03 -9.99 9.51
C GLU A 64 -5.71 -10.68 9.95
N MET A 65 -4.57 -10.34 9.33
CA MET A 65 -3.26 -10.86 9.72
C MET A 65 -2.87 -10.45 11.15
N VAL A 66 -3.14 -9.20 11.53
CA VAL A 66 -2.87 -8.69 12.88
C VAL A 66 -3.80 -9.37 13.91
N GLU A 67 -5.10 -9.45 13.63
CA GLU A 67 -6.11 -10.07 14.49
C GLU A 67 -5.84 -11.58 14.69
N ASN A 68 -5.34 -12.28 13.66
CA ASN A 68 -4.95 -13.70 13.73
C ASN A 68 -3.53 -13.91 14.28
N LYS A 69 -2.88 -12.88 14.80
CA LYS A 69 -1.59 -12.97 15.51
C LYS A 69 -0.45 -13.57 14.68
N LEU A 70 -0.46 -13.38 13.35
CA LEU A 70 0.58 -13.94 12.47
C LEU A 70 1.98 -13.44 12.80
N PHE A 71 2.09 -12.30 13.46
CA PHE A 71 3.35 -11.61 13.72
C PHE A 71 3.83 -11.72 15.18
N ASP A 72 3.09 -12.37 16.07
CA ASP A 72 3.36 -12.36 17.51
C ASP A 72 4.71 -13.01 17.87
N LYS A 73 5.19 -13.95 17.06
CA LYS A 73 6.47 -14.65 17.27
C LYS A 73 7.69 -13.91 16.71
N ILE A 74 7.48 -12.78 16.00
CA ILE A 74 8.60 -12.00 15.47
C ILE A 74 9.27 -11.25 16.63
N ASP A 75 10.58 -11.47 16.80
CA ASP A 75 11.41 -10.92 17.88
C ASP A 75 12.70 -10.22 17.40
N LYS A 76 12.95 -10.16 16.08
CA LYS A 76 14.19 -9.65 15.48
C LYS A 76 14.07 -8.32 14.78
N PHE A 77 12.87 -7.84 14.54
CA PHE A 77 12.59 -6.57 13.86
C PHE A 77 11.21 -6.04 14.23
N ASN A 78 11.02 -4.76 13.99
CA ASN A 78 9.77 -4.07 14.22
C ASN A 78 8.85 -4.20 13.00
N LEU A 79 7.55 -4.01 13.22
CA LEU A 79 6.52 -4.03 12.19
C LEU A 79 5.74 -2.72 12.19
N SER A 80 5.39 -2.26 11.01
CA SER A 80 4.52 -1.12 10.83
C SER A 80 3.56 -1.34 9.66
N PHE A 81 2.28 -1.17 9.91
CA PHE A 81 1.19 -1.37 8.95
C PHE A 81 0.52 -0.03 8.67
N ILE A 82 0.77 0.57 7.50
CA ILE A 82 -0.01 1.73 7.02
C ILE A 82 -1.33 1.18 6.48
N VAL A 83 -2.32 1.08 7.36
CA VAL A 83 -3.53 0.28 7.15
C VAL A 83 -4.54 0.86 6.16
N MET A 84 -4.47 2.14 5.84
CA MET A 84 -5.26 2.77 4.79
C MET A 84 -4.54 4.04 4.32
N ALA A 85 -3.78 3.92 3.23
CA ALA A 85 -2.96 5.01 2.71
C ALA A 85 -3.79 6.15 2.09
N ASN A 86 -5.00 5.85 1.60
CA ASN A 86 -5.89 6.76 0.87
C ASN A 86 -7.30 6.85 1.51
N PRO A 87 -7.43 7.30 2.77
CA PRO A 87 -8.71 7.24 3.45
C PRO A 87 -9.80 8.15 2.85
N ASP A 88 -9.45 9.26 2.19
CA ASP A 88 -10.43 10.09 1.48
C ASP A 88 -10.95 9.39 0.21
N GLY A 89 -10.07 8.71 -0.53
CA GLY A 89 -10.45 7.94 -1.71
C GLY A 89 -11.33 6.74 -1.35
N VAL A 90 -10.94 5.97 -0.32
CA VAL A 90 -11.72 4.81 0.18
C VAL A 90 -13.10 5.27 0.65
N GLU A 91 -13.19 6.37 1.38
CA GLU A 91 -14.48 6.94 1.81
C GLU A 91 -15.39 7.26 0.63
N LEU A 92 -14.83 7.85 -0.45
CA LEU A 92 -15.57 8.15 -1.66
C LEU A 92 -16.01 6.88 -2.39
N GLN A 93 -15.10 5.93 -2.57
CA GLN A 93 -15.35 4.65 -3.23
C GLN A 93 -16.45 3.84 -2.53
N SER A 94 -16.51 3.89 -1.19
CA SER A 94 -17.52 3.20 -0.37
C SER A 94 -18.88 3.90 -0.31
N GLY A 95 -19.19 4.81 -1.25
CA GLY A 95 -20.48 5.49 -1.35
C GLY A 95 -20.61 6.77 -0.51
N GLY A 96 -19.50 7.24 0.10
CA GLY A 96 -19.51 8.40 1.00
C GLY A 96 -19.43 9.77 0.32
N LEU A 97 -19.99 9.97 -0.86
CA LEU A 97 -19.98 11.26 -1.57
C LEU A 97 -20.56 12.41 -0.73
N ASP A 98 -21.62 12.14 0.01
CA ASP A 98 -22.30 13.09 0.90
C ASP A 98 -21.44 13.55 2.09
N ARG A 99 -20.41 12.81 2.43
CA ARG A 99 -19.41 13.16 3.47
C ARG A 99 -18.37 14.18 3.00
N PHE A 100 -18.48 14.65 1.77
CA PHE A 100 -17.66 15.73 1.23
C PHE A 100 -18.48 17.03 1.10
N PRO A 101 -17.86 18.23 1.24
CA PRO A 101 -18.58 19.50 1.07
C PRO A 101 -19.28 19.60 -0.31
N LYS A 102 -20.49 20.13 -0.39
CA LYS A 102 -21.30 20.20 -1.62
C LYS A 102 -20.54 20.73 -2.84
N ARG A 103 -19.71 21.79 -2.65
CA ARG A 103 -18.85 22.34 -3.72
C ARG A 103 -17.84 21.32 -4.23
N TRP A 104 -17.38 20.41 -3.35
CA TRP A 104 -16.41 19.38 -3.69
C TRP A 104 -17.08 18.17 -4.33
N GLN A 105 -18.30 17.84 -3.93
CA GLN A 105 -19.11 16.78 -4.55
C GLN A 105 -19.27 16.99 -6.06
N LYS A 106 -19.61 18.23 -6.48
CA LYS A 106 -19.69 18.59 -7.92
C LYS A 106 -18.37 18.32 -8.65
N LYS A 107 -17.24 18.67 -8.02
CA LYS A 107 -15.90 18.45 -8.59
C LYS A 107 -15.57 16.95 -8.68
N LEU A 108 -15.90 16.18 -7.65
CA LEU A 108 -15.70 14.72 -7.65
C LEU A 108 -16.49 14.05 -8.77
N VAL A 109 -17.77 14.38 -8.92
CA VAL A 109 -18.61 13.87 -10.02
C VAL A 109 -18.01 14.25 -11.38
N SER A 110 -17.55 15.48 -11.57
CA SER A 110 -16.89 15.92 -12.81
C SER A 110 -15.62 15.10 -13.10
N MET A 111 -14.76 14.87 -12.09
CA MET A 111 -13.55 14.05 -12.24
C MET A 111 -13.85 12.57 -12.51
N ASN A 112 -15.07 12.11 -12.19
CA ASN A 112 -15.59 10.77 -12.45
C ASN A 112 -16.43 10.69 -13.74
N GLY A 113 -16.18 11.56 -14.70
CA GLY A 113 -16.91 11.58 -15.98
C GLY A 113 -18.40 11.87 -15.87
N GLY A 114 -18.84 12.57 -14.80
CA GLY A 114 -20.24 12.87 -14.53
C GLY A 114 -20.99 11.80 -13.72
N SER A 115 -20.39 10.65 -13.49
CA SER A 115 -20.99 9.56 -12.71
C SER A 115 -20.96 9.85 -11.21
N LYS A 116 -22.03 9.47 -10.50
CA LYS A 116 -22.10 9.41 -9.04
C LYS A 116 -21.75 8.02 -8.48
N ASP A 117 -21.56 7.04 -9.32
CA ASP A 117 -21.01 5.73 -8.94
C ASP A 117 -19.48 5.83 -8.88
N PHE A 118 -18.93 5.71 -7.67
CA PHE A 118 -17.49 5.75 -7.39
C PHE A 118 -16.92 4.36 -7.09
N SER A 119 -17.65 3.29 -7.34
CA SER A 119 -17.18 1.92 -7.07
C SER A 119 -15.81 1.62 -7.67
N MET A 120 -15.52 2.17 -8.86
CA MET A 120 -14.26 2.01 -9.59
C MET A 120 -13.23 3.10 -9.30
N TRP A 121 -13.48 4.00 -8.35
CA TRP A 121 -12.58 5.11 -8.02
C TRP A 121 -11.25 4.59 -7.45
N LYS A 122 -10.13 4.97 -8.08
CA LYS A 122 -8.77 4.56 -7.71
C LYS A 122 -8.00 5.67 -6.99
N ALA A 123 -8.17 6.92 -7.43
CA ALA A 123 -7.44 8.09 -7.00
C ALA A 123 -7.75 8.51 -5.55
N ASN A 124 -7.03 9.51 -5.03
CA ASN A 124 -7.45 10.22 -3.83
C ASN A 124 -8.63 11.18 -4.14
N ALA A 125 -9.21 11.85 -3.14
CA ALA A 125 -10.33 12.76 -3.36
C ALA A 125 -9.96 14.07 -4.12
N LYS A 126 -8.69 14.24 -4.51
CA LYS A 126 -8.27 15.32 -5.43
C LYS A 126 -8.11 14.83 -6.87
N GLY A 127 -8.43 13.57 -7.13
CA GLY A 127 -8.29 12.96 -8.45
C GLY A 127 -6.84 12.64 -8.82
N VAL A 128 -5.96 12.45 -7.82
CA VAL A 128 -4.56 12.05 -8.02
C VAL A 128 -4.41 10.56 -7.72
N ASP A 129 -3.85 9.81 -8.65
CA ASP A 129 -3.43 8.43 -8.45
C ASP A 129 -2.17 8.43 -7.57
N LEU A 130 -2.35 8.08 -6.30
CA LEU A 130 -1.28 8.20 -5.31
C LEU A 130 -0.06 7.31 -5.61
N ASN A 131 -0.28 6.14 -6.23
CA ASN A 131 0.82 5.26 -6.64
C ASN A 131 1.53 5.71 -7.92
N ASN A 132 1.24 6.92 -8.39
CA ASN A 132 1.96 7.65 -9.44
C ASN A 132 2.53 8.99 -8.94
N ASN A 133 2.52 9.24 -7.61
CA ASN A 133 2.89 10.55 -7.06
C ASN A 133 4.22 10.55 -6.28
N PHE A 134 4.96 9.43 -6.29
CA PHE A 134 6.28 9.30 -5.66
C PHE A 134 7.42 9.68 -6.60
N ASP A 135 8.59 10.04 -6.05
CA ASP A 135 9.80 10.42 -6.80
C ASP A 135 10.54 9.19 -7.36
N ALA A 136 9.93 8.54 -8.35
CA ALA A 136 10.49 7.40 -9.06
C ALA A 136 10.17 7.52 -10.55
N ARG A 137 11.01 8.24 -11.32
CA ARG A 137 10.75 8.57 -12.74
C ARG A 137 9.36 9.20 -12.95
N TRP A 138 8.96 10.03 -12.02
CA TRP A 138 7.61 10.64 -12.00
C TRP A 138 7.25 11.28 -13.35
N GLY A 139 6.03 11.01 -13.83
CA GLY A 139 5.47 11.60 -15.06
C GLY A 139 6.08 11.09 -16.37
N THR A 140 6.91 10.04 -16.35
CA THR A 140 7.54 9.50 -17.58
C THR A 140 6.68 8.44 -18.28
N ASN A 141 5.68 7.89 -17.62
CA ASN A 141 4.73 6.95 -18.20
C ASN A 141 3.51 7.67 -18.82
N LYS A 142 2.72 6.93 -19.60
CA LYS A 142 1.42 7.41 -20.08
C LYS A 142 0.49 7.65 -18.88
N HIS A 143 -0.02 8.87 -18.73
CA HIS A 143 -0.84 9.27 -17.60
C HIS A 143 -1.93 10.27 -18.00
N SER A 144 -2.92 10.49 -17.12
CA SER A 144 -3.90 11.55 -17.28
C SER A 144 -3.24 12.91 -17.06
N LEU A 145 -3.61 13.90 -17.88
CA LEU A 145 -3.11 15.28 -17.77
C LEU A 145 -3.93 16.13 -16.79
N VAL A 146 -5.07 15.62 -16.36
CA VAL A 146 -6.01 16.32 -15.47
C VAL A 146 -6.47 15.41 -14.33
N PRO A 147 -6.89 15.98 -13.19
CA PRO A 147 -7.47 15.21 -12.10
C PRO A 147 -8.63 14.33 -12.57
N SER A 148 -8.58 13.05 -12.23
CA SER A 148 -9.50 12.01 -12.71
C SER A 148 -9.62 10.86 -11.70
N SER A 149 -10.52 9.92 -11.97
CA SER A 149 -10.71 8.73 -11.12
C SER A 149 -9.47 7.84 -11.02
N GLN A 150 -8.54 7.92 -12.01
CA GLN A 150 -7.28 7.16 -12.02
C GLN A 150 -6.25 7.81 -12.96
N GLY A 151 -4.96 7.47 -12.76
CA GLY A 151 -3.87 7.78 -13.68
C GLY A 151 -3.37 9.22 -13.69
N PHE A 152 -3.96 10.18 -12.98
CA PHE A 152 -3.38 11.53 -12.85
C PHE A 152 -2.26 11.52 -11.81
N VAL A 153 -1.06 11.89 -12.23
CA VAL A 153 0.16 11.79 -11.41
C VAL A 153 0.33 12.94 -10.39
N GLY A 154 -0.60 13.91 -10.38
CA GLY A 154 -0.48 15.14 -9.58
C GLY A 154 0.25 16.25 -10.31
N THR A 155 0.44 17.40 -9.63
CA THR A 155 1.10 18.60 -10.21
C THR A 155 2.61 18.61 -10.05
N LYS A 156 3.13 17.77 -9.17
CA LYS A 156 4.57 17.53 -8.91
C LYS A 156 4.74 16.28 -8.06
N VAL A 157 5.97 15.81 -7.96
CA VAL A 157 6.38 14.79 -7.00
C VAL A 157 5.89 15.13 -5.61
N PHE A 158 5.27 14.15 -4.93
CA PHE A 158 4.71 14.34 -3.58
C PHE A 158 3.77 15.56 -3.48
N SER A 159 2.95 15.84 -4.51
CA SER A 159 1.96 16.93 -4.42
C SER A 159 0.90 16.67 -3.36
N GLU A 160 0.62 15.41 -3.05
CA GLU A 160 -0.46 15.02 -2.15
C GLU A 160 0.01 14.90 -0.69
N LYS A 161 -0.92 15.19 0.24
CA LYS A 161 -0.64 15.07 1.67
C LYS A 161 -0.36 13.61 2.07
N GLU A 162 -1.04 12.68 1.43
CA GLU A 162 -0.93 11.26 1.62
C GLU A 162 0.48 10.78 1.25
N SER A 163 0.92 11.01 0.02
CA SER A 163 2.25 10.60 -0.45
C SER A 163 3.38 11.26 0.35
N LYS A 164 3.21 12.55 0.76
CA LYS A 164 4.14 13.24 1.65
C LYS A 164 4.23 12.59 3.03
N ALA A 165 3.08 12.28 3.63
CA ALA A 165 3.03 11.67 4.96
C ALA A 165 3.69 10.28 4.94
N ILE A 166 3.32 9.45 3.96
CA ILE A 166 3.86 8.10 3.78
C ILE A 166 5.38 8.17 3.55
N SER A 167 5.86 9.01 2.63
CA SER A 167 7.29 9.11 2.32
C SER A 167 8.11 9.61 3.53
N LYS A 168 7.60 10.61 4.28
CA LYS A 168 8.24 11.10 5.50
C LYS A 168 8.32 10.02 6.57
N TYR A 169 7.22 9.30 6.75
CA TYR A 169 7.14 8.21 7.73
C TYR A 169 8.07 7.06 7.35
N THR A 170 8.05 6.59 6.11
CA THR A 170 8.95 5.53 5.62
C THR A 170 10.42 5.88 5.83
N LYS A 171 10.82 7.12 5.48
CA LYS A 171 12.20 7.58 5.73
C LYS A 171 12.56 7.59 7.23
N LYS A 172 11.61 8.00 8.10
CA LYS A 172 11.83 8.03 9.55
C LYS A 172 12.05 6.62 10.11
N MET A 173 11.25 5.65 9.65
CA MET A 173 11.32 4.27 10.13
C MET A 173 12.54 3.51 9.60
N ASN A 174 13.18 4.00 8.52
CA ASN A 174 14.36 3.39 7.88
C ASN A 174 14.22 1.87 7.73
N PRO A 175 13.20 1.38 6.98
CA PRO A 175 12.87 -0.03 6.96
C PRO A 175 13.89 -0.88 6.20
N PHE A 176 13.99 -2.17 6.56
CA PHE A 176 14.77 -3.14 5.79
C PHE A 176 13.99 -3.68 4.57
N ILE A 177 12.65 -3.61 4.59
CA ILE A 177 11.76 -4.01 3.50
C ILE A 177 10.46 -3.22 3.56
N THR A 178 9.84 -2.98 2.40
CA THR A 178 8.45 -2.53 2.31
C THR A 178 7.62 -3.46 1.45
N ILE A 179 6.36 -3.70 1.85
CA ILE A 179 5.41 -4.54 1.13
C ILE A 179 4.15 -3.71 0.88
N SER A 180 3.80 -3.52 -0.38
CA SER A 180 2.57 -2.84 -0.80
C SER A 180 1.56 -3.87 -1.28
N TYR A 181 0.41 -3.92 -0.66
CA TYR A 181 -0.70 -4.72 -1.13
C TYR A 181 -1.58 -3.94 -2.10
N HIS A 182 -1.81 -4.53 -3.24
CA HIS A 182 -2.67 -4.08 -4.32
C HIS A 182 -3.66 -5.17 -4.74
N THR A 183 -4.48 -4.91 -5.71
CA THR A 183 -5.31 -5.87 -6.44
C THR A 183 -5.29 -5.52 -7.92
N LYS A 184 -5.21 -6.48 -8.83
CA LYS A 184 -5.36 -7.93 -8.72
C LYS A 184 -4.40 -8.64 -9.70
N GLY A 185 -4.28 -9.97 -9.61
CA GLY A 185 -3.51 -10.76 -10.58
C GLY A 185 -2.70 -11.89 -9.96
N GLU A 186 -2.62 -11.98 -8.61
CA GLU A 186 -1.74 -12.93 -7.91
C GLU A 186 -0.29 -12.83 -8.39
N GLU A 187 0.20 -11.59 -8.42
CA GLU A 187 1.51 -11.23 -8.96
C GLU A 187 2.41 -10.54 -7.92
N ILE A 188 3.72 -10.64 -8.13
CA ILE A 188 4.75 -9.96 -7.30
C ILE A 188 5.64 -9.12 -8.20
N TYR A 189 5.74 -7.84 -7.90
CA TYR A 189 6.67 -6.90 -8.50
C TYR A 189 7.73 -6.50 -7.49
N PHE A 190 9.03 -6.55 -7.85
CA PHE A 190 10.14 -6.27 -6.93
C PHE A 190 11.22 -5.36 -7.48
N ASN A 191 11.37 -5.29 -8.81
CA ASN A 191 12.46 -4.56 -9.46
C ASN A 191 12.03 -3.15 -9.90
N PHE A 192 13.01 -2.22 -9.91
CA PHE A 192 12.86 -0.89 -10.50
C PHE A 192 14.22 -0.20 -10.65
N PHE A 193 14.94 -0.44 -11.74
CA PHE A 193 16.20 0.24 -12.10
C PHE A 193 17.28 0.23 -10.99
N GLN A 194 17.35 -0.81 -10.17
CA GLN A 194 18.44 -1.02 -9.22
C GLN A 194 19.67 -1.63 -9.92
N ASP A 195 20.84 -1.49 -9.26
CA ASP A 195 22.05 -2.18 -9.69
C ASP A 195 21.96 -3.70 -9.53
N GLU A 196 22.89 -4.44 -10.16
CA GLU A 196 22.89 -5.89 -10.21
C GLU A 196 22.94 -6.53 -8.83
N LYS A 197 23.77 -6.03 -7.89
CA LYS A 197 23.87 -6.57 -6.52
C LYS A 197 22.52 -6.50 -5.80
N ARG A 198 21.86 -5.36 -5.88
CA ARG A 198 20.53 -5.18 -5.26
C ARG A 198 19.45 -5.95 -5.99
N LEU A 199 19.54 -6.07 -7.32
CA LEU A 199 18.59 -6.86 -8.12
C LEU A 199 18.61 -8.33 -7.69
N VAL A 200 19.79 -8.94 -7.54
CA VAL A 200 19.95 -10.32 -7.07
C VAL A 200 19.37 -10.50 -5.66
N ARG A 201 19.67 -9.57 -4.74
CA ARG A 201 19.12 -9.58 -3.38
C ARG A 201 17.60 -9.56 -3.39
N ASP A 202 17.03 -8.59 -4.10
CA ASP A 202 15.58 -8.34 -4.12
C ASP A 202 14.84 -9.48 -4.84
N GLU A 203 15.45 -10.09 -5.85
CA GLU A 203 14.93 -11.27 -6.53
C GLU A 203 14.89 -12.50 -5.62
N LEU A 204 15.91 -12.74 -4.80
CA LEU A 204 15.92 -13.83 -3.81
C LEU A 204 14.75 -13.68 -2.83
N ILE A 205 14.52 -12.46 -2.36
CA ILE A 205 13.37 -12.15 -1.48
C ILE A 205 12.06 -12.41 -2.22
N ALA A 206 11.89 -11.87 -3.43
CA ALA A 206 10.67 -12.04 -4.22
C ALA A 206 10.37 -13.53 -4.50
N LYS A 207 11.37 -14.33 -4.82
CA LYS A 207 11.24 -15.79 -5.01
C LYS A 207 10.74 -16.50 -3.76
N ARG A 208 11.18 -16.08 -2.57
CA ARG A 208 10.67 -16.62 -1.30
C ARG A 208 9.17 -16.35 -1.15
N PHE A 209 8.73 -15.10 -1.34
CA PHE A 209 7.32 -14.73 -1.28
C PHE A 209 6.50 -15.44 -2.36
N ALA A 210 7.01 -15.57 -3.58
CA ALA A 210 6.34 -16.30 -4.66
C ALA A 210 6.12 -17.78 -4.32
N SER A 211 7.14 -18.43 -3.73
CA SER A 211 7.06 -19.83 -3.33
C SER A 211 6.01 -20.08 -2.24
N SER A 212 5.81 -19.13 -1.32
CA SER A 212 4.86 -19.28 -0.21
C SER A 212 3.43 -18.92 -0.59
N THR A 213 3.26 -17.91 -1.44
CA THR A 213 1.92 -17.42 -1.86
C THR A 213 1.37 -18.12 -3.09
N GLY A 214 2.24 -18.73 -3.90
CA GLY A 214 1.91 -19.23 -5.24
C GLY A 214 1.77 -18.11 -6.29
N TYR A 215 2.15 -16.87 -5.97
CA TYR A 215 2.05 -15.74 -6.88
C TYR A 215 3.18 -15.74 -7.92
N ILE A 216 2.89 -15.15 -9.09
CA ILE A 216 3.84 -15.10 -10.21
C ILE A 216 4.70 -13.85 -10.10
N ILE A 217 6.02 -14.00 -10.18
CA ILE A 217 6.93 -12.85 -10.27
C ILE A 217 6.82 -12.20 -11.65
N ARG A 218 6.59 -10.89 -11.65
CA ARG A 218 6.57 -10.07 -12.85
C ARG A 218 7.70 -9.03 -12.83
N ASN A 219 8.31 -8.84 -13.97
CA ASN A 219 9.24 -7.74 -14.16
C ASN A 219 8.48 -6.45 -14.45
N VAL A 220 8.92 -5.36 -13.83
CA VAL A 220 8.36 -4.04 -14.10
C VAL A 220 8.70 -3.63 -15.53
N GLU A 221 7.69 -3.19 -16.26
CA GLU A 221 7.90 -2.62 -17.59
C GLU A 221 8.69 -1.31 -17.52
N LYS A 222 9.46 -1.00 -18.56
CA LYS A 222 10.22 0.26 -18.67
C LYS A 222 9.33 1.51 -18.57
N SER A 223 8.05 1.39 -18.82
CA SER A 223 7.03 2.43 -18.73
C SER A 223 6.52 2.69 -17.32
N SER A 224 6.83 1.84 -16.33
CA SER A 224 6.41 2.07 -14.93
C SER A 224 7.07 3.31 -14.34
N SER A 225 6.33 4.06 -13.54
CA SER A 225 6.87 5.24 -12.84
C SER A 225 5.97 5.71 -11.70
N GLY A 226 6.58 6.35 -10.71
CA GLY A 226 5.89 7.07 -9.63
C GLY A 226 5.34 6.21 -8.50
N GLY A 227 5.54 4.89 -8.51
CA GLY A 227 5.05 3.97 -7.47
C GLY A 227 5.78 4.10 -6.14
N TYR A 228 5.10 3.75 -5.04
CA TYR A 228 5.71 3.70 -3.71
C TYR A 228 6.85 2.66 -3.65
N LYS A 229 6.59 1.43 -4.13
CA LYS A 229 7.61 0.39 -4.26
C LYS A 229 8.80 0.88 -5.10
N ASP A 230 8.52 1.49 -6.25
CA ASP A 230 9.55 2.00 -7.18
C ASP A 230 10.45 3.03 -6.50
N TRP A 231 9.85 3.93 -5.73
CA TRP A 231 10.56 4.93 -4.95
C TRP A 231 11.43 4.30 -3.84
N CYS A 232 10.92 3.29 -3.12
CA CYS A 232 11.68 2.57 -2.12
C CYS A 232 12.91 1.87 -2.73
N VAL A 233 12.73 1.17 -3.86
CA VAL A 233 13.83 0.49 -4.57
C VAL A 233 14.86 1.48 -5.11
N GLN A 234 14.39 2.54 -5.79
CA GLN A 234 15.29 3.47 -6.51
C GLN A 234 15.98 4.47 -5.57
N LYS A 235 15.21 5.11 -4.67
CA LYS A 235 15.72 6.22 -3.85
C LYS A 235 16.19 5.80 -2.46
N LEU A 236 15.50 4.85 -1.82
CA LEU A 236 15.88 4.37 -0.48
C LEU A 236 16.84 3.18 -0.57
N LYS A 237 16.95 2.54 -1.74
CA LYS A 237 17.85 1.39 -2.01
C LYS A 237 17.55 0.17 -1.12
N ILE A 238 16.31 0.02 -0.71
CA ILE A 238 15.83 -1.10 0.10
C ILE A 238 14.99 -2.07 -0.73
N PRO A 239 14.91 -3.34 -0.34
CA PRO A 239 13.93 -4.27 -0.90
C PRO A 239 12.52 -3.71 -0.78
N ALA A 240 11.75 -3.79 -1.86
CA ALA A 240 10.35 -3.41 -1.83
C ALA A 240 9.55 -4.28 -2.78
N LEU A 241 8.43 -4.81 -2.29
CA LEU A 241 7.54 -5.67 -3.06
C LEU A 241 6.18 -5.00 -3.24
N THR A 242 5.58 -5.19 -4.40
CA THR A 242 4.14 -5.06 -4.61
C THR A 242 3.55 -6.45 -4.79
N LEU A 243 2.54 -6.80 -3.99
CA LEU A 243 1.77 -8.02 -4.11
C LEU A 243 0.36 -7.66 -4.61
N GLU A 244 0.01 -8.15 -5.80
CA GLU A 244 -1.32 -8.00 -6.39
C GLU A 244 -2.19 -9.17 -5.92
N LEU A 245 -3.09 -8.91 -5.00
CA LEU A 245 -3.94 -9.90 -4.35
C LEU A 245 -5.12 -10.31 -5.24
N GLY A 246 -5.52 -11.57 -5.13
CA GLY A 246 -6.68 -12.11 -5.83
C GLY A 246 -6.44 -12.36 -7.31
N SER A 247 -7.13 -13.36 -7.85
CA SER A 247 -7.02 -13.78 -9.24
C SER A 247 -7.44 -12.68 -10.21
N ASP A 248 -6.89 -12.70 -11.42
CA ASP A 248 -7.30 -11.83 -12.53
C ASP A 248 -8.75 -12.03 -13.00
N GLU A 249 -9.36 -13.16 -12.65
CA GLU A 249 -10.77 -13.45 -12.96
C GLU A 249 -11.74 -12.63 -12.09
N LEU A 250 -11.28 -12.13 -10.94
CA LEU A 250 -12.10 -11.32 -10.04
C LEU A 250 -12.33 -9.91 -10.60
N SER A 251 -13.50 -9.34 -10.30
CA SER A 251 -13.82 -7.97 -10.67
C SER A 251 -13.38 -6.97 -9.59
N HIS A 252 -13.03 -5.72 -9.99
CA HIS A 252 -12.88 -4.63 -9.05
C HIS A 252 -14.22 -3.97 -8.69
N PRO A 253 -14.39 -3.53 -7.44
CA PRO A 253 -13.58 -3.88 -6.27
C PRO A 253 -13.75 -5.35 -5.93
N ILE A 254 -12.70 -6.00 -5.43
CA ILE A 254 -12.80 -7.40 -5.01
C ILE A 254 -13.74 -7.50 -3.81
N SER A 255 -14.74 -8.41 -3.89
CA SER A 255 -15.68 -8.69 -2.82
C SER A 255 -14.97 -9.28 -1.58
N ASN A 256 -15.44 -8.90 -0.38
CA ASN A 256 -14.94 -9.46 0.89
C ASN A 256 -15.14 -10.97 1.03
N GLU A 257 -16.00 -11.59 0.25
CA GLU A 257 -16.13 -13.05 0.17
C GLU A 257 -14.80 -13.75 -0.21
N ASN A 258 -13.92 -13.03 -0.91
CA ASN A 258 -12.60 -13.54 -1.31
C ASN A 258 -11.52 -13.36 -0.23
N LEU A 259 -11.81 -12.66 0.88
CA LEU A 259 -10.82 -12.34 1.91
C LEU A 259 -10.16 -13.59 2.49
N SER A 260 -10.95 -14.62 2.80
CA SER A 260 -10.45 -15.88 3.37
C SER A 260 -9.46 -16.59 2.43
N SER A 261 -9.76 -16.67 1.14
CA SER A 261 -8.85 -17.31 0.16
C SER A 261 -7.57 -16.49 -0.04
N ILE A 262 -7.67 -15.16 -0.04
CA ILE A 262 -6.53 -14.24 -0.12
C ILE A 262 -5.67 -14.37 1.14
N PHE A 263 -6.29 -14.43 2.32
CA PHE A 263 -5.59 -14.63 3.60
C PHE A 263 -4.81 -15.95 3.62
N GLU A 264 -5.43 -17.06 3.23
CA GLU A 264 -4.79 -18.38 3.19
C GLU A 264 -3.51 -18.39 2.34
N LYS A 265 -3.51 -17.71 1.19
CA LYS A 265 -2.32 -17.57 0.35
C LYS A 265 -1.21 -16.71 0.98
N ASN A 266 -1.56 -15.81 1.89
CA ASN A 266 -0.63 -14.85 2.49
C ASN A 266 -0.28 -15.17 3.95
N LYS A 267 -0.80 -16.23 4.55
CA LYS A 267 -0.64 -16.53 5.99
C LYS A 267 0.80 -16.84 6.43
N SER A 268 1.67 -17.21 5.50
CA SER A 268 3.09 -17.48 5.79
C SER A 268 3.98 -16.23 5.79
N ILE A 269 3.39 -15.06 5.61
CA ILE A 269 4.11 -13.77 5.46
C ILE A 269 5.14 -13.49 6.55
N ALA A 270 4.89 -13.93 7.80
CA ALA A 270 5.82 -13.73 8.90
C ALA A 270 7.15 -14.47 8.67
N PHE A 271 7.10 -15.72 8.17
CA PHE A 271 8.30 -16.51 7.83
C PHE A 271 9.05 -15.93 6.63
N ASP A 272 8.30 -15.35 5.67
CA ASP A 272 8.88 -14.71 4.50
C ASP A 272 9.62 -13.42 4.89
N LEU A 273 9.10 -12.66 5.86
CA LEU A 273 9.77 -11.50 6.44
C LEU A 273 11.05 -11.88 7.18
N GLU A 274 11.07 -12.96 7.96
CA GLU A 274 12.30 -13.44 8.62
C GLU A 274 13.37 -13.82 7.60
N TYR A 275 12.98 -14.48 6.52
CA TYR A 275 13.88 -14.76 5.41
C TYR A 275 14.42 -13.48 4.77
N ALA A 276 13.53 -12.52 4.46
CA ALA A 276 13.90 -11.23 3.87
C ALA A 276 14.86 -10.45 4.77
N TYR A 277 14.63 -10.45 6.08
CA TYR A 277 15.50 -9.83 7.07
C TYR A 277 16.91 -10.43 7.04
N ASN A 278 17.01 -11.76 7.05
CA ASN A 278 18.28 -12.46 6.99
C ASN A 278 19.06 -12.19 5.67
N VAL A 279 18.36 -12.10 4.54
CA VAL A 279 18.96 -11.77 3.24
C VAL A 279 19.45 -10.32 3.24
N PHE A 280 18.64 -9.39 3.76
CA PHE A 280 19.01 -7.99 3.85
C PHE A 280 20.24 -7.77 4.72
N GLU A 281 20.28 -8.32 5.94
CA GLU A 281 21.42 -8.19 6.85
C GLU A 281 22.72 -8.74 6.26
N LYS A 282 22.69 -9.85 5.51
CA LYS A 282 23.86 -10.40 4.82
C LYS A 282 24.33 -9.54 3.64
N SER A 283 23.46 -8.65 3.12
CA SER A 283 23.78 -7.80 1.96
C SER A 283 24.37 -6.43 2.34
N ARG A 284 24.33 -6.07 3.62
CA ARG A 284 24.92 -4.84 4.18
C ARG A 284 26.42 -4.95 4.26
#